data_581adecae110dd42e325b653db412f8d
#
_entry.id   581adecae110dd42e325b653db412f8d
#
_cell.length_a   1.000
_cell.length_b   1.000
_cell.length_c   1.000
_cell.angle_alpha   90.00
_cell.angle_beta   90.00
_cell.angle_gamma   90.00
#
_symmetry.space_group_name_H-M   'P 1'
#
loop_
_entity.id
_entity.type
_entity.pdbx_description
1 polymer ?
#
loop_
_entity_poly.entity_id
_entity_poly.type
_entity_poly.pdbx_seq_one_letter_code
_entity_poly.pdbx_strand_id
1 'polypeptide(L)'
;PPGRAADIAQALLLAAGAAAFRMPDFRRKPEAHCRLRSVQLLGLDAALDLRRIQAEIEAVNLVRWLTALPPNKLTAASYHGLVAQLSEHHDWSLRFLDRAALRRLGAGAFLAVAQGNGEPDPGAGILHLARRPRGNTRPDVALVGKGIIFDTGGTNLKPFRSMLDMHHDMSGSAVALATLLAMTRLDLPLAVDCWLAISENRNSP
;
A
#
# COMPACT_ATOMS: atom_id res chain seq x y z
N PRO A 1 28.68 19.68 -10.06
CA PRO A 1 29.18 18.36 -9.68
C PRO A 1 28.48 17.30 -10.53
N PRO A 2 29.20 16.27 -11.05
CA PRO A 2 28.61 15.26 -11.94
C PRO A 2 27.40 14.52 -11.35
N GLY A 3 27.29 14.39 -10.03
CA GLY A 3 26.13 13.79 -9.36
C GLY A 3 24.82 14.55 -9.54
N ARG A 4 24.85 15.86 -9.63
CA ARG A 4 23.63 16.69 -9.68
C ARG A 4 22.78 16.46 -10.95
N ALA A 5 23.42 16.17 -12.09
CA ALA A 5 22.71 15.88 -13.34
C ALA A 5 21.97 14.53 -13.27
N ALA A 6 22.60 13.51 -12.68
CA ALA A 6 21.98 12.20 -12.45
C ALA A 6 20.79 12.30 -11.48
N ASP A 7 20.93 13.05 -10.37
CA ASP A 7 19.85 13.26 -9.41
C ASP A 7 18.64 13.96 -10.05
N ILE A 8 18.89 14.99 -10.86
CA ILE A 8 17.84 15.70 -11.60
C ILE A 8 17.16 14.74 -12.60
N ALA A 9 17.93 13.97 -13.36
CA ALA A 9 17.40 13.02 -14.33
C ALA A 9 16.55 11.95 -13.63
N GLN A 10 16.98 11.42 -12.49
CA GLN A 10 16.22 10.48 -11.67
C GLN A 10 14.90 11.13 -11.21
N ALA A 11 14.94 12.33 -10.66
CA ALA A 11 13.74 13.04 -10.21
C ALA A 11 12.74 13.28 -11.35
N LEU A 12 13.23 13.65 -12.54
CA LEU A 12 12.39 13.81 -13.74
C LEU A 12 11.75 12.51 -14.19
N LEU A 13 12.48 11.39 -14.16
CA LEU A 13 11.93 10.08 -14.51
C LEU A 13 10.89 9.61 -13.51
N LEU A 14 11.11 9.83 -12.21
CA LEU A 14 10.13 9.54 -11.16
C LEU A 14 8.85 10.37 -11.36
N ALA A 15 9.00 11.66 -11.63
CA ALA A 15 7.87 12.56 -11.90
C ALA A 15 7.11 12.14 -13.16
N ALA A 16 7.84 11.81 -14.25
CA ALA A 16 7.24 11.31 -15.49
C ALA A 16 6.48 10.00 -15.29
N GLY A 17 7.04 9.05 -14.53
CA GLY A 17 6.40 7.78 -14.18
C GLY A 17 5.14 7.97 -13.32
N ALA A 18 5.18 8.93 -12.39
CA ALA A 18 4.00 9.29 -11.60
C ALA A 18 2.92 9.99 -12.44
N ALA A 19 3.31 10.89 -13.35
CA ALA A 19 2.38 11.61 -14.22
C ALA A 19 1.74 10.68 -15.28
N ALA A 20 2.50 9.72 -15.79
CA ALA A 20 2.03 8.74 -16.77
C ALA A 20 1.10 7.67 -16.18
N PHE A 21 1.09 7.52 -14.86
CA PHE A 21 0.26 6.52 -14.19
C PHE A 21 -1.22 6.90 -14.26
N ARG A 22 -2.04 5.94 -14.68
CA ARG A 22 -3.49 6.13 -14.75
C ARG A 22 -4.11 5.93 -13.37
N MET A 23 -4.46 7.05 -12.74
CA MET A 23 -5.22 7.04 -11.49
C MET A 23 -6.64 6.51 -11.68
N PRO A 24 -7.27 5.92 -10.64
CA PRO A 24 -8.68 5.54 -10.69
C PRO A 24 -9.55 6.75 -11.02
N ASP A 25 -10.46 6.57 -11.96
CA ASP A 25 -11.44 7.59 -12.34
C ASP A 25 -12.84 6.99 -12.32
N PHE A 26 -13.66 7.46 -11.39
CA PHE A 26 -15.02 6.99 -11.18
C PHE A 26 -16.07 7.95 -11.74
N ARG A 27 -15.66 8.95 -12.51
CA ARG A 27 -16.57 9.89 -13.18
C ARG A 27 -17.35 9.17 -14.27
N ARG A 28 -18.58 9.61 -14.51
CA ARG A 28 -19.43 9.06 -15.58
C ARG A 28 -18.78 9.20 -16.96
N LYS A 29 -18.02 10.28 -17.16
CA LYS A 29 -17.20 10.51 -18.37
C LYS A 29 -15.74 10.67 -17.91
N PRO A 30 -14.94 9.61 -18.00
CA PRO A 30 -13.54 9.69 -17.65
C PRO A 30 -12.79 10.70 -18.52
N GLU A 31 -11.81 11.38 -17.96
CA GLU A 31 -10.94 12.25 -18.75
C GLU A 31 -10.06 11.46 -19.71
N ALA A 32 -9.77 12.08 -20.87
CA ALA A 32 -8.78 11.54 -21.78
C ALA A 32 -7.41 11.52 -21.10
N HIS A 33 -6.76 10.37 -21.15
CA HIS A 33 -5.43 10.18 -20.57
C HIS A 33 -4.39 10.14 -21.69
N CYS A 34 -3.40 11.03 -21.60
CA CYS A 34 -2.24 11.00 -22.48
C CYS A 34 -1.32 9.84 -22.06
N ARG A 35 -1.01 8.93 -22.98
CA ARG A 35 -0.05 7.85 -22.71
C ARG A 35 1.36 8.31 -23.01
N LEU A 36 2.19 8.44 -21.98
CA LEU A 36 3.62 8.57 -22.15
C LEU A 36 4.18 7.25 -22.69
N ARG A 37 4.84 7.30 -23.85
CA ARG A 37 5.41 6.10 -24.49
C ARG A 37 6.90 5.97 -24.26
N SER A 38 7.62 7.08 -24.24
CA SER A 38 9.06 7.11 -24.07
C SER A 38 9.51 8.42 -23.46
N VAL A 39 10.61 8.37 -22.76
CA VAL A 39 11.36 9.53 -22.28
C VAL A 39 12.77 9.40 -22.81
N GLN A 40 13.29 10.46 -23.45
CA GLN A 40 14.65 10.53 -23.92
C GLN A 40 15.39 11.58 -23.12
N LEU A 41 16.51 11.17 -22.53
CA LEU A 41 17.42 12.06 -21.81
C LEU A 41 18.60 12.36 -22.73
N LEU A 42 18.80 13.63 -23.04
CA LEU A 42 19.90 14.09 -23.90
C LEU A 42 20.94 14.83 -23.06
N GLY A 43 22.22 14.63 -23.37
CA GLY A 43 23.33 15.31 -22.70
C GLY A 43 23.60 14.82 -21.27
N LEU A 44 23.22 13.58 -20.96
CA LEU A 44 23.49 12.95 -19.67
C LEU A 44 24.67 11.96 -19.83
N ASP A 45 25.82 12.31 -19.28
CA ASP A 45 27.00 11.44 -19.29
C ASP A 45 27.10 10.52 -18.06
N ALA A 46 26.03 10.40 -17.28
CA ALA A 46 25.98 9.57 -16.08
C ALA A 46 25.08 8.35 -16.28
N ALA A 47 25.50 7.20 -15.75
CA ALA A 47 24.65 6.02 -15.68
C ALA A 47 23.54 6.22 -14.64
N LEU A 48 22.31 5.82 -14.99
CA LEU A 48 21.17 5.81 -14.10
C LEU A 48 20.83 4.36 -13.70
N ASP A 49 20.50 4.14 -12.44
CA ASP A 49 19.92 2.88 -11.99
C ASP A 49 18.43 2.84 -12.35
N LEU A 50 18.14 2.43 -13.59
CA LEU A 50 16.78 2.33 -14.09
C LEU A 50 15.93 1.30 -13.32
N ARG A 51 16.57 0.24 -12.79
CA ARG A 51 15.87 -0.77 -11.97
C ARG A 51 15.33 -0.14 -10.69
N ARG A 52 16.14 0.67 -10.02
CA ARG A 52 15.75 1.41 -8.83
C ARG A 52 14.63 2.39 -9.14
N ILE A 53 14.77 3.19 -10.20
CA ILE A 53 13.75 4.16 -10.62
C ILE A 53 12.42 3.47 -10.90
N GLN A 54 12.43 2.34 -11.60
CA GLN A 54 11.22 1.57 -11.90
C GLN A 54 10.57 1.01 -10.63
N ALA A 55 11.35 0.45 -9.70
CA ALA A 55 10.85 -0.06 -8.43
C ALA A 55 10.19 1.05 -7.59
N GLU A 56 10.81 2.23 -7.55
CA GLU A 56 10.25 3.41 -6.86
C GLU A 56 8.95 3.90 -7.53
N ILE A 57 8.89 3.96 -8.87
CA ILE A 57 7.68 4.33 -9.62
C ILE A 57 6.53 3.35 -9.32
N GLU A 58 6.79 2.05 -9.38
CA GLU A 58 5.77 1.03 -9.10
C GLU A 58 5.25 1.15 -7.67
N ALA A 59 6.14 1.27 -6.69
CA ALA A 59 5.78 1.40 -5.28
C ALA A 59 4.96 2.66 -5.00
N VAL A 60 5.42 3.81 -5.48
CA VAL A 60 4.71 5.09 -5.32
C VAL A 60 3.33 5.05 -5.99
N ASN A 61 3.24 4.48 -7.19
CA ASN A 61 1.98 4.39 -7.89
C ASN A 61 1.00 3.39 -7.23
N LEU A 62 1.48 2.33 -6.60
CA LEU A 62 0.66 1.44 -5.78
C LEU A 62 0.03 2.19 -4.59
N VAL A 63 0.83 2.98 -3.86
CA VAL A 63 0.31 3.81 -2.76
C VAL A 63 -0.74 4.79 -3.27
N ARG A 64 -0.41 5.53 -4.33
CA ARG A 64 -1.32 6.53 -4.93
C ARG A 64 -2.63 5.90 -5.39
N TRP A 65 -2.56 4.73 -6.01
CA TRP A 65 -3.74 4.01 -6.47
C TRP A 65 -4.62 3.56 -5.30
N LEU A 66 -4.02 2.95 -4.27
CA LEU A 66 -4.75 2.48 -3.08
C LEU A 66 -5.42 3.63 -2.35
N THR A 67 -4.71 4.74 -2.14
CA THR A 67 -5.24 5.90 -1.41
C THR A 67 -6.26 6.73 -2.21
N ALA A 68 -6.32 6.56 -3.53
CA ALA A 68 -7.33 7.20 -4.36
C ALA A 68 -8.64 6.42 -4.46
N LEU A 69 -8.67 5.17 -3.98
CA LEU A 69 -9.89 4.37 -4.01
C LEU A 69 -10.87 4.83 -2.92
N PRO A 70 -12.14 5.05 -3.27
CA PRO A 70 -13.16 5.31 -2.27
C PRO A 70 -13.48 4.03 -1.45
N PRO A 71 -13.98 4.16 -0.21
CA PRO A 71 -14.14 3.02 0.71
C PRO A 71 -15.16 1.98 0.27
N ASN A 72 -16.03 2.30 -0.70
CA ASN A 72 -16.93 1.34 -1.35
C ASN A 72 -16.23 0.53 -2.47
N LYS A 73 -15.00 0.85 -2.83
CA LYS A 73 -14.16 0.11 -3.79
C LYS A 73 -12.99 -0.57 -3.08
N LEU A 74 -12.36 0.13 -2.15
CA LEU A 74 -11.36 -0.46 -1.26
C LEU A 74 -12.04 -0.83 0.05
N THR A 75 -12.59 -2.02 0.14
CA THR A 75 -13.09 -2.63 1.38
C THR A 75 -12.01 -3.48 2.03
N ALA A 76 -12.19 -3.89 3.28
CA ALA A 76 -11.25 -4.80 3.94
C ALA A 76 -11.07 -6.09 3.13
N ALA A 77 -12.16 -6.66 2.61
CA ALA A 77 -12.12 -7.86 1.77
C ALA A 77 -11.39 -7.66 0.44
N SER A 78 -11.65 -6.56 -0.28
CA SER A 78 -10.98 -6.28 -1.55
C SER A 78 -9.50 -5.98 -1.36
N TYR A 79 -9.13 -5.31 -0.27
CA TYR A 79 -7.73 -5.07 0.07
C TYR A 79 -7.00 -6.37 0.41
N HIS A 80 -7.61 -7.24 1.24
CA HIS A 80 -7.07 -8.58 1.50
C HIS A 80 -6.88 -9.36 0.20
N GLY A 81 -7.87 -9.38 -0.70
CA GLY A 81 -7.76 -10.05 -2.00
C GLY A 81 -6.61 -9.53 -2.85
N LEU A 82 -6.40 -8.21 -2.90
CA LEU A 82 -5.26 -7.61 -3.58
C LEU A 82 -3.92 -8.05 -2.97
N VAL A 83 -3.81 -8.02 -1.64
CA VAL A 83 -2.59 -8.44 -0.94
C VAL A 83 -2.30 -9.92 -1.20
N ALA A 84 -3.34 -10.78 -1.24
CA ALA A 84 -3.18 -12.20 -1.56
C ALA A 84 -2.65 -12.41 -3.00
N GLN A 85 -3.19 -11.69 -3.97
CA GLN A 85 -2.69 -11.73 -5.36
C GLN A 85 -1.23 -11.26 -5.47
N LEU A 86 -0.86 -10.18 -4.78
CA LEU A 86 0.52 -9.71 -4.76
C LEU A 86 1.45 -10.70 -4.07
N SER A 87 1.00 -11.34 -2.99
CA SER A 87 1.81 -12.33 -2.28
C SER A 87 2.09 -13.56 -3.14
N GLU A 88 1.10 -14.05 -3.87
CA GLU A 88 1.27 -15.14 -4.83
C GLU A 88 2.20 -14.76 -5.98
N HIS A 89 2.03 -13.56 -6.56
CA HIS A 89 2.85 -13.09 -7.67
C HIS A 89 4.32 -12.89 -7.31
N HIS A 90 4.61 -12.55 -6.06
CA HIS A 90 5.96 -12.23 -5.58
C HIS A 90 6.56 -13.28 -4.63
N ASP A 91 5.95 -14.44 -4.50
CA ASP A 91 6.39 -15.53 -3.62
C ASP A 91 6.56 -15.08 -2.15
N TRP A 92 5.69 -14.17 -1.68
CA TRP A 92 5.64 -13.83 -0.27
C TRP A 92 4.76 -14.83 0.47
N SER A 93 5.20 -15.32 1.63
CA SER A 93 4.28 -16.06 2.49
C SER A 93 3.23 -15.11 3.08
N LEU A 94 1.97 -15.49 3.01
CA LEU A 94 0.85 -14.73 3.57
C LEU A 94 0.18 -15.53 4.69
N ARG A 95 0.01 -14.89 5.84
CA ARG A 95 -0.80 -15.38 6.95
C ARG A 95 -1.85 -14.34 7.29
N PHE A 96 -3.10 -14.75 7.37
CA PHE A 96 -4.20 -13.90 7.82
C PHE A 96 -4.60 -14.25 9.25
N LEU A 97 -4.59 -13.24 10.12
CA LEU A 97 -5.11 -13.32 11.48
C LEU A 97 -6.50 -12.68 11.46
N ASP A 98 -7.51 -13.50 11.35
CA ASP A 98 -8.91 -13.08 11.42
C ASP A 98 -9.31 -12.61 12.83
N ARG A 99 -10.51 -12.08 12.95
CA ARG A 99 -11.04 -11.62 14.25
C ARG A 99 -11.05 -12.71 15.32
N ALA A 100 -11.30 -13.98 14.94
CA ALA A 100 -11.29 -15.11 15.87
C ALA A 100 -9.86 -15.39 16.37
N ALA A 101 -8.88 -15.41 15.48
CA ALA A 101 -7.47 -15.53 15.86
C ALA A 101 -7.02 -14.38 16.76
N LEU A 102 -7.42 -13.15 16.42
CA LEU A 102 -7.09 -11.95 17.20
C LEU A 102 -7.73 -11.97 18.59
N ARG A 103 -8.95 -12.52 18.75
CA ARG A 103 -9.55 -12.75 20.08
C ARG A 103 -8.71 -13.72 20.92
N ARG A 104 -8.27 -14.82 20.32
CA ARG A 104 -7.41 -15.82 21.03
C ARG A 104 -6.06 -15.21 21.44
N LEU A 105 -5.54 -14.27 20.67
CA LEU A 105 -4.30 -13.56 20.95
C LEU A 105 -4.46 -12.39 21.94
N GLY A 106 -5.68 -12.08 22.36
CA GLY A 106 -5.94 -10.95 23.26
C GLY A 106 -5.73 -9.58 22.60
N ALA A 107 -5.88 -9.46 21.28
CA ALA A 107 -5.69 -8.21 20.52
C ALA A 107 -6.85 -7.23 20.74
N GLY A 108 -7.10 -6.85 22.00
CA GLY A 108 -8.25 -6.06 22.42
C GLY A 108 -8.38 -4.71 21.70
N ALA A 109 -7.26 -4.01 21.51
CA ALA A 109 -7.27 -2.70 20.83
C ALA A 109 -7.77 -2.81 19.38
N PHE A 110 -7.29 -3.81 18.62
CA PHE A 110 -7.78 -4.05 17.26
C PHE A 110 -9.27 -4.38 17.24
N LEU A 111 -9.68 -5.28 18.14
CA LEU A 111 -11.08 -5.73 18.23
C LEU A 111 -12.01 -4.60 18.65
N ALA A 112 -11.57 -3.68 19.48
CA ALA A 112 -12.34 -2.50 19.87
C ALA A 112 -12.62 -1.58 18.68
N VAL A 113 -11.64 -1.35 17.81
CA VAL A 113 -11.81 -0.55 16.58
C VAL A 113 -12.71 -1.28 15.59
N ALA A 114 -12.56 -2.60 15.47
CA ALA A 114 -13.30 -3.42 14.52
C ALA A 114 -14.76 -3.73 14.94
N GLN A 115 -15.24 -3.23 16.08
CA GLN A 115 -16.60 -3.51 16.56
C GLN A 115 -17.71 -3.06 15.61
N GLY A 116 -17.49 -1.91 14.95
CA GLY A 116 -18.46 -1.36 14.00
C GLY A 116 -18.47 -2.04 12.62
N ASN A 117 -17.61 -3.02 12.38
CA ASN A 117 -17.63 -3.77 11.15
C ASN A 117 -18.71 -4.86 11.21
N GLY A 118 -19.36 -5.14 10.06
CA GLY A 118 -20.36 -6.18 9.95
C GLY A 118 -19.86 -7.59 10.30
N GLU A 119 -20.80 -8.50 10.53
CA GLU A 119 -20.50 -9.94 10.66
C GLU A 119 -21.22 -10.70 9.53
N PRO A 120 -20.55 -11.54 8.76
CA PRO A 120 -19.10 -11.73 8.76
C PRO A 120 -18.36 -10.58 8.08
N ASP A 121 -17.18 -10.23 8.61
CA ASP A 121 -16.24 -9.28 7.96
C ASP A 121 -15.04 -10.08 7.44
N PRO A 122 -15.12 -10.59 6.21
CA PRO A 122 -14.14 -11.54 5.71
C PRO A 122 -12.75 -10.95 5.48
N GLY A 123 -12.61 -9.63 5.55
CA GLY A 123 -11.36 -8.94 5.25
C GLY A 123 -10.71 -8.24 6.44
N ALA A 124 -11.47 -7.96 7.52
CA ALA A 124 -10.90 -7.28 8.68
C ALA A 124 -10.04 -8.23 9.52
N GLY A 125 -8.82 -7.83 9.76
CA GLY A 125 -7.82 -8.62 10.48
C GLY A 125 -6.42 -8.09 10.26
N ILE A 126 -5.43 -8.87 10.65
CA ILE A 126 -4.03 -8.53 10.41
C ILE A 126 -3.46 -9.48 9.36
N LEU A 127 -2.98 -8.90 8.27
CA LEU A 127 -2.24 -9.60 7.24
C LEU A 127 -0.76 -9.56 7.59
N HIS A 128 -0.12 -10.72 7.68
CA HIS A 128 1.31 -10.87 7.84
C HIS A 128 1.91 -11.42 6.55
N LEU A 129 2.73 -10.63 5.92
CA LEU A 129 3.51 -10.99 4.74
C LEU A 129 4.96 -11.21 5.17
N ALA A 130 5.58 -12.28 4.68
CA ALA A 130 7.00 -12.49 4.91
C ALA A 130 7.75 -12.75 3.61
N ARG A 131 8.79 -11.95 3.37
CA ARG A 131 9.76 -12.14 2.31
C ARG A 131 11.05 -12.69 2.93
N ARG A 132 11.51 -13.85 2.43
CA ARG A 132 12.66 -14.58 2.97
C ARG A 132 13.68 -14.91 1.87
N PRO A 133 14.46 -13.92 1.41
CA PRO A 133 15.53 -14.20 0.46
C PRO A 133 16.55 -15.13 1.10
N ARG A 134 17.10 -16.06 0.32
CA ARG A 134 18.16 -16.97 0.76
C ARG A 134 17.82 -17.85 1.97
N GLY A 135 16.52 -18.09 2.25
CA GLY A 135 16.10 -18.97 3.33
C GLY A 135 16.30 -18.43 4.76
N ASN A 136 16.47 -17.12 4.90
CA ASN A 136 16.57 -16.48 6.22
C ASN A 136 15.33 -16.79 7.06
N THR A 137 15.50 -17.21 8.30
CA THR A 137 14.39 -17.54 9.21
C THR A 137 13.92 -16.35 10.06
N ARG A 138 14.78 -15.36 10.27
CA ARG A 138 14.47 -14.15 11.06
C ARG A 138 14.38 -12.94 10.14
N PRO A 139 13.44 -12.01 10.40
CA PRO A 139 13.38 -10.77 9.68
C PRO A 139 14.52 -9.83 10.09
N ASP A 140 15.09 -9.14 9.11
CA ASP A 140 16.01 -8.02 9.32
C ASP A 140 15.22 -6.72 9.55
N VAL A 141 14.01 -6.63 8.96
CA VAL A 141 13.13 -5.45 9.01
C VAL A 141 11.70 -5.90 9.25
N ALA A 142 11.00 -5.18 10.12
CA ALA A 142 9.55 -5.28 10.28
C ALA A 142 8.88 -3.97 9.82
N LEU A 143 7.99 -4.08 8.85
CA LEU A 143 7.12 -3.00 8.37
C LEU A 143 5.76 -3.17 9.02
N VAL A 144 5.23 -2.11 9.63
CA VAL A 144 3.91 -2.14 10.27
C VAL A 144 3.07 -1.01 9.71
N GLY A 145 1.92 -1.35 9.14
CA GLY A 145 1.05 -0.40 8.46
C GLY A 145 -0.35 -0.33 9.08
N LYS A 146 -0.77 0.88 9.46
CA LYS A 146 -2.16 1.17 9.80
C LYS A 146 -3.01 1.08 8.53
N GLY A 147 -4.08 0.30 8.57
CA GLY A 147 -4.95 0.02 7.44
C GLY A 147 -6.43 0.26 7.74
N ILE A 148 -6.76 1.40 8.33
CA ILE A 148 -8.15 1.78 8.55
C ILE A 148 -8.74 2.31 7.23
N ILE A 149 -9.55 1.50 6.57
CA ILE A 149 -10.13 1.79 5.25
C ILE A 149 -10.93 3.09 5.25
N PHE A 150 -11.71 3.29 6.31
CA PHE A 150 -12.41 4.55 6.55
C PHE A 150 -12.59 4.77 8.05
N ASP A 151 -12.25 5.95 8.54
CA ASP A 151 -12.31 6.29 9.95
C ASP A 151 -13.39 7.34 10.23
N THR A 152 -14.55 6.90 10.67
CA THR A 152 -15.63 7.80 11.12
C THR A 152 -15.40 8.38 12.51
N GLY A 153 -14.41 7.87 13.26
CA GLY A 153 -14.21 8.15 14.68
C GLY A 153 -14.89 7.15 15.60
N GLY A 154 -15.73 6.27 15.06
CA GLY A 154 -16.53 5.34 15.86
C GLY A 154 -17.56 6.08 16.71
N THR A 155 -17.76 5.67 17.96
CA THR A 155 -18.71 6.31 18.90
C THR A 155 -18.41 7.79 19.11
N ASN A 156 -17.13 8.20 19.04
CA ASN A 156 -16.72 9.60 19.04
C ASN A 156 -16.65 10.13 17.60
N LEU A 157 -17.83 10.33 16.99
CA LEU A 157 -17.99 10.65 15.58
C LEU A 157 -17.24 11.94 15.21
N LYS A 158 -16.44 11.85 14.17
CA LYS A 158 -15.70 13.01 13.64
C LYS A 158 -16.66 14.04 13.03
N PRO A 159 -16.39 15.36 13.19
CA PRO A 159 -17.08 16.38 12.42
C PRO A 159 -16.89 16.16 10.91
N PHE A 160 -17.88 16.57 10.11
CA PHE A 160 -17.89 16.37 8.66
C PHE A 160 -16.55 16.73 7.99
N ARG A 161 -15.99 17.91 8.29
CA ARG A 161 -14.71 18.36 7.70
C ARG A 161 -13.52 17.45 8.01
N SER A 162 -13.50 16.87 9.21
CA SER A 162 -12.43 15.95 9.62
C SER A 162 -12.62 14.53 9.09
N MET A 163 -13.78 14.22 8.54
CA MET A 163 -14.12 12.91 8.00
C MET A 163 -13.88 12.80 6.49
N LEU A 164 -13.88 13.92 5.75
CA LEU A 164 -13.84 13.95 4.29
C LEU A 164 -12.69 13.12 3.69
N ASP A 165 -11.50 13.20 4.29
CA ASP A 165 -10.30 12.56 3.76
C ASP A 165 -9.97 11.23 4.47
N MET A 166 -10.90 10.68 5.26
CA MET A 166 -10.63 9.48 6.07
C MET A 166 -10.53 8.19 5.25
N HIS A 167 -10.80 8.22 3.96
CA HIS A 167 -10.43 7.14 3.04
C HIS A 167 -8.90 7.01 2.88
N HIS A 168 -8.11 8.01 3.29
CA HIS A 168 -6.65 7.94 3.34
C HIS A 168 -6.10 7.32 4.63
N ASP A 169 -6.92 6.98 5.62
CA ASP A 169 -6.45 6.51 6.94
C ASP A 169 -5.82 5.10 6.88
N MET A 170 -5.83 4.48 5.72
CA MET A 170 -5.14 3.24 5.40
C MET A 170 -3.77 3.45 4.72
N SER A 171 -3.32 4.70 4.54
CA SER A 171 -2.06 5.03 3.83
C SER A 171 -0.84 4.34 4.44
N GLY A 172 -0.80 4.17 5.76
CA GLY A 172 0.29 3.48 6.43
C GLY A 172 0.46 2.04 5.95
N SER A 173 -0.63 1.31 5.74
CA SER A 173 -0.59 -0.05 5.19
C SER A 173 -0.21 -0.06 3.70
N ALA A 174 -0.68 0.92 2.94
CA ALA A 174 -0.30 1.07 1.53
C ALA A 174 1.20 1.32 1.38
N VAL A 175 1.78 2.19 2.22
CA VAL A 175 3.24 2.48 2.24
C VAL A 175 4.04 1.24 2.65
N ALA A 176 3.61 0.52 3.70
CA ALA A 176 4.29 -0.70 4.14
C ALA A 176 4.30 -1.77 3.03
N LEU A 177 3.15 -2.00 2.39
CA LEU A 177 3.01 -2.94 1.27
C LEU A 177 3.87 -2.53 0.07
N ALA A 178 3.83 -1.26 -0.31
CA ALA A 178 4.60 -0.72 -1.43
C ALA A 178 6.12 -0.75 -1.16
N THR A 179 6.53 -0.54 0.09
CA THR A 179 7.93 -0.69 0.49
C THR A 179 8.40 -2.14 0.34
N LEU A 180 7.58 -3.11 0.78
CA LEU A 180 7.87 -4.53 0.56
C LEU A 180 7.99 -4.85 -0.93
N LEU A 181 7.10 -4.29 -1.77
CA LEU A 181 7.16 -4.42 -3.23
C LEU A 181 8.47 -3.86 -3.79
N ALA A 182 8.86 -2.64 -3.42
CA ALA A 182 10.10 -2.03 -3.88
C ALA A 182 11.34 -2.85 -3.48
N MET A 183 11.39 -3.33 -2.23
CA MET A 183 12.47 -4.19 -1.74
C MET A 183 12.55 -5.50 -2.52
N THR A 184 11.40 -6.04 -2.93
CA THR A 184 11.32 -7.25 -3.76
C THR A 184 11.82 -7.00 -5.18
N ARG A 185 11.38 -5.90 -5.81
CA ARG A 185 11.81 -5.50 -7.17
C ARG A 185 13.30 -5.22 -7.25
N LEU A 186 13.87 -4.69 -6.19
CA LEU A 186 15.30 -4.42 -6.06
C LEU A 186 16.11 -5.67 -5.68
N ASP A 187 15.43 -6.76 -5.36
CA ASP A 187 16.05 -7.99 -4.87
C ASP A 187 17.01 -7.76 -3.70
N LEU A 188 16.58 -6.90 -2.76
CA LEU A 188 17.41 -6.61 -1.60
C LEU A 188 17.61 -7.87 -0.75
N PRO A 189 18.83 -8.14 -0.26
CA PRO A 189 19.13 -9.35 0.51
C PRO A 189 18.60 -9.29 1.96
N LEU A 190 17.48 -8.60 2.20
CA LEU A 190 16.87 -8.38 3.51
C LEU A 190 15.63 -9.26 3.67
N ALA A 191 15.55 -9.99 4.77
CA ALA A 191 14.34 -10.67 5.20
C ALA A 191 13.37 -9.65 5.83
N VAL A 192 12.14 -9.63 5.36
CA VAL A 192 11.16 -8.62 5.76
C VAL A 192 9.89 -9.29 6.26
N ASP A 193 9.39 -8.82 7.40
CA ASP A 193 8.01 -9.02 7.84
C ASP A 193 7.22 -7.74 7.58
N CYS A 194 6.05 -7.86 6.94
CA CYS A 194 5.15 -6.75 6.73
C CYS A 194 3.79 -7.07 7.36
N TRP A 195 3.37 -6.22 8.28
CA TRP A 195 2.15 -6.37 9.06
C TRP A 195 1.17 -5.27 8.69
N LEU A 196 0.00 -5.65 8.16
CA LEU A 196 -1.04 -4.72 7.74
C LEU A 196 -2.28 -4.95 8.60
N ALA A 197 -2.60 -3.99 9.45
CA ALA A 197 -3.78 -4.05 10.32
C ALA A 197 -4.98 -3.43 9.59
N ILE A 198 -5.79 -4.28 8.96
CA ILE A 198 -6.89 -3.86 8.08
C ILE A 198 -8.22 -3.91 8.84
N SER A 199 -8.92 -2.79 8.91
CA SER A 199 -10.24 -2.68 9.52
C SER A 199 -10.94 -1.41 9.02
N GLU A 200 -12.17 -1.22 9.47
CA GLU A 200 -12.88 0.05 9.37
C GLU A 200 -13.24 0.53 10.78
N ASN A 201 -13.24 1.82 11.01
CA ASN A 201 -13.71 2.41 12.27
C ASN A 201 -15.08 3.06 12.02
N ARG A 202 -16.15 2.28 12.20
CA ARG A 202 -17.55 2.68 11.95
C ARG A 202 -18.36 2.67 13.23
N ASN A 203 -19.51 3.36 13.20
CA ASN A 203 -20.49 3.34 14.29
C ASN A 203 -21.37 2.08 14.25
N SER A 204 -21.59 1.55 13.04
CA SER A 204 -22.41 0.35 12.80
C SER A 204 -21.95 -0.33 11.51
N PRO A 205 -22.29 -1.59 11.34
CA PRO A 205 -22.10 -2.32 10.09
C PRO A 205 -22.71 -1.64 8.89
#